data_f5a5321f73ac8c9afdeb61797c3bba22
#
_entry.id   f5a5321f73ac8c9afdeb61797c3bba22
#
_cell.length_a   1.000
_cell.length_b   1.000
_cell.length_c   1.000
_cell.angle_alpha   90.00
_cell.angle_beta   90.00
_cell.angle_gamma   90.00
#
_symmetry.space_group_name_H-M   'P 1'
#
loop_
_entity.id
_entity.type
_entity.pdbx_description
1 polymer ?
#
loop_
_entity_poly.entity_id
_entity_poly.type
_entity_poly.pdbx_seq_one_letter_code
_entity_poly.pdbx_strand_id
1 'polypeptide(L)'
;ITAALSDTFDVDCTGLFNDIRCNVSLNPIEPRFLKERCYDTFYLNSERGAIGGGIHEIVHFVWFYVWNQLFEDSYDEYERPSMKWILSEMIVESVMKDERLSSINPYFPREHGGCIYPYFFDMVVDGKLILDTLDSMYGSQSIEDFMRNSYTYCLEHEAEIRAHIEKSEQ
;
A
#
# COMPACT_ATOMS: atom_id res chain seq x y z
N ILE A 1 -14.75 1.20 7.68
CA ILE A 1 -13.33 1.24 7.28
C ILE A 1 -12.45 1.34 8.52
N THR A 2 -12.64 2.32 9.42
CA THR A 2 -11.79 2.53 10.61
C THR A 2 -11.63 1.26 11.45
N ALA A 3 -12.73 0.58 11.82
CA ALA A 3 -12.68 -0.66 12.58
C ALA A 3 -11.93 -1.76 11.82
N ALA A 4 -12.23 -1.94 10.53
CA ALA A 4 -11.54 -2.95 9.71
C ALA A 4 -10.03 -2.70 9.64
N LEU A 5 -9.60 -1.46 9.47
CA LEU A 5 -8.18 -1.10 9.46
C LEU A 5 -7.53 -1.25 10.84
N SER A 6 -8.25 -0.89 11.92
CA SER A 6 -7.76 -1.12 13.29
C SER A 6 -7.50 -2.60 13.56
N ASP A 7 -8.45 -3.46 13.14
CA ASP A 7 -8.32 -4.91 13.29
C ASP A 7 -7.23 -5.50 12.37
N THR A 8 -7.04 -4.91 11.16
CA THR A 8 -6.03 -5.36 10.21
C THR A 8 -4.61 -5.01 10.66
N PHE A 9 -4.43 -3.82 11.22
CA PHE A 9 -3.13 -3.31 11.62
C PHE A 9 -2.82 -3.46 13.13
N ASP A 10 -3.74 -4.05 13.89
CA ASP A 10 -3.64 -4.19 15.35
C ASP A 10 -3.33 -2.86 16.05
N VAL A 11 -4.01 -1.79 15.62
CA VAL A 11 -3.80 -0.43 16.12
C VAL A 11 -5.12 0.34 16.18
N ASP A 12 -5.30 1.20 17.18
CA ASP A 12 -6.47 2.10 17.22
C ASP A 12 -6.33 3.22 16.16
N CYS A 13 -7.05 3.06 15.05
CA CYS A 13 -7.10 4.03 13.97
C CYS A 13 -8.09 5.17 14.21
N THR A 14 -8.85 5.18 15.30
CA THR A 14 -9.97 6.13 15.51
C THR A 14 -9.53 7.59 15.41
N GLY A 15 -8.37 7.93 15.98
CA GLY A 15 -7.82 9.28 15.94
C GLY A 15 -7.09 9.67 14.65
N LEU A 16 -6.70 8.68 13.83
CA LEU A 16 -5.93 8.93 12.61
C LEU A 16 -6.75 9.58 11.50
N PHE A 17 -8.04 9.27 11.43
CA PHE A 17 -8.90 9.63 10.29
C PHE A 17 -9.61 10.97 10.44
N ASN A 18 -9.57 11.59 11.62
CA ASN A 18 -10.30 12.84 11.88
C ASN A 18 -9.83 14.00 11.00
N ASP A 19 -8.59 13.94 10.49
CA ASP A 19 -7.96 15.03 9.75
C ASP A 19 -7.54 14.66 8.32
N ILE A 20 -7.81 13.41 7.85
CA ILE A 20 -7.48 13.05 6.47
C ILE A 20 -8.50 13.67 5.51
N ARG A 21 -7.99 14.44 4.53
CA ARG A 21 -8.81 15.12 3.54
C ARG A 21 -8.67 14.45 2.18
N CYS A 22 -9.79 14.23 1.52
CA CYS A 22 -9.83 13.85 0.11
C CYS A 22 -10.09 15.10 -0.73
N ASN A 23 -9.17 15.42 -1.66
CA ASN A 23 -9.35 16.50 -2.61
C ASN A 23 -9.83 15.93 -3.95
N VAL A 24 -10.81 16.57 -4.57
CA VAL A 24 -11.23 16.19 -5.93
C VAL A 24 -10.35 16.92 -6.93
N SER A 25 -9.64 16.17 -7.78
CA SER A 25 -8.65 16.67 -8.72
C SER A 25 -9.03 16.38 -10.18
N LEU A 26 -8.54 17.21 -11.09
CA LEU A 26 -8.60 16.98 -12.54
C LEU A 26 -7.42 16.10 -13.03
N ASN A 27 -6.46 15.82 -12.16
CA ASN A 27 -5.32 14.96 -12.45
C ASN A 27 -5.72 13.48 -12.28
N PRO A 28 -5.51 12.61 -13.27
CA PRO A 28 -5.77 11.19 -13.18
C PRO A 28 -4.77 10.44 -12.27
N ILE A 29 -3.66 11.08 -11.91
CA ILE A 29 -2.76 10.60 -10.87
C ILE A 29 -3.36 10.99 -9.53
N GLU A 30 -3.53 10.04 -8.64
CA GLU A 30 -4.14 10.20 -7.33
C GLU A 30 -3.06 10.17 -6.23
N PRO A 31 -2.27 11.25 -6.07
CA PRO A 31 -1.18 11.28 -5.12
C PRO A 31 -1.69 11.40 -3.68
N ARG A 32 -0.93 10.80 -2.75
CA ARG A 32 -1.07 11.06 -1.33
C ARG A 32 -0.01 12.03 -0.84
N PHE A 33 -0.35 12.76 0.21
CA PHE A 33 0.52 13.71 0.90
C PHE A 33 0.47 13.38 2.39
N LEU A 34 1.41 12.54 2.85
CA LEU A 34 1.41 12.00 4.21
C LEU A 34 1.52 13.10 5.28
N LYS A 35 2.40 14.09 5.06
CA LYS A 35 2.61 15.21 5.98
C LYS A 35 1.39 16.11 6.10
N GLU A 36 0.73 16.39 4.98
CA GLU A 36 -0.45 17.24 4.87
C GLU A 36 -1.75 16.50 5.23
N ARG A 37 -1.68 15.19 5.42
CA ARG A 37 -2.80 14.28 5.72
C ARG A 37 -3.92 14.44 4.70
N CYS A 38 -3.58 14.38 3.41
CA CYS A 38 -4.54 14.42 2.33
C CYS A 38 -4.12 13.54 1.15
N TYR A 39 -5.10 13.21 0.32
CA TYR A 39 -4.89 12.54 -0.96
C TYR A 39 -5.84 13.13 -2.00
N ASP A 40 -5.49 12.97 -3.27
CA ASP A 40 -6.34 13.40 -4.36
C ASP A 40 -7.14 12.22 -4.91
N THR A 41 -8.36 12.48 -5.40
CA THR A 41 -9.14 11.55 -6.20
C THR A 41 -9.55 12.20 -7.52
N PHE A 42 -9.52 11.41 -8.61
CA PHE A 42 -9.86 11.91 -9.93
C PHE A 42 -11.36 12.09 -10.09
N TYR A 43 -11.78 13.25 -10.57
CA TYR A 43 -13.20 13.64 -10.65
C TYR A 43 -14.07 12.75 -11.55
N LEU A 44 -13.46 11.99 -12.48
CA LEU A 44 -14.16 11.03 -13.35
C LEU A 44 -14.20 9.61 -12.82
N ASN A 45 -13.64 9.35 -11.64
CA ASN A 45 -13.73 8.02 -11.06
C ASN A 45 -15.20 7.62 -10.86
N SER A 46 -15.49 6.35 -11.11
CA SER A 46 -16.74 5.78 -10.66
C SER A 46 -16.79 5.77 -9.13
N GLU A 47 -17.98 5.68 -8.55
CA GLU A 47 -18.15 5.57 -7.09
C GLU A 47 -17.25 4.46 -6.51
N ARG A 48 -17.29 3.26 -7.10
CA ARG A 48 -16.46 2.14 -6.68
C ARG A 48 -14.96 2.43 -6.82
N GLY A 49 -14.56 3.09 -7.91
CA GLY A 49 -13.16 3.50 -8.14
C GLY A 49 -12.69 4.52 -7.11
N ALA A 50 -13.48 5.55 -6.85
CA ALA A 50 -13.15 6.58 -5.85
C ALA A 50 -13.07 6.00 -4.43
N ILE A 51 -13.98 5.08 -4.06
CA ILE A 51 -13.91 4.37 -2.77
C ILE A 51 -12.66 3.50 -2.71
N GLY A 52 -12.37 2.73 -3.77
CA GLY A 52 -11.21 1.85 -3.84
C GLY A 52 -9.89 2.62 -3.76
N GLY A 53 -9.73 3.70 -4.53
CA GLY A 53 -8.58 4.60 -4.46
C GLY A 53 -8.44 5.25 -3.07
N GLY A 54 -9.55 5.71 -2.50
CA GLY A 54 -9.54 6.25 -1.14
C GLY A 54 -9.10 5.24 -0.08
N ILE A 55 -9.54 3.98 -0.15
CA ILE A 55 -9.09 2.92 0.76
C ILE A 55 -7.59 2.65 0.54
N HIS A 56 -7.13 2.58 -0.71
CA HIS A 56 -5.73 2.41 -1.07
C HIS A 56 -4.86 3.48 -0.38
N GLU A 57 -5.20 4.76 -0.55
CA GLU A 57 -4.43 5.85 0.05
C GLU A 57 -4.49 5.82 1.59
N ILE A 58 -5.65 5.52 2.16
CA ILE A 58 -5.79 5.40 3.62
C ILE A 58 -4.96 4.24 4.18
N VAL A 59 -4.82 3.11 3.45
CA VAL A 59 -3.92 2.02 3.83
C VAL A 59 -2.49 2.54 4.00
N HIS A 60 -2.00 3.39 3.09
CA HIS A 60 -0.67 3.99 3.24
C HIS A 60 -0.55 4.88 4.49
N PHE A 61 -1.58 5.66 4.83
CA PHE A 61 -1.55 6.47 6.06
C PHE A 61 -1.43 5.60 7.30
N VAL A 62 -2.20 4.50 7.37
CA VAL A 62 -2.13 3.57 8.51
C VAL A 62 -0.81 2.81 8.51
N TRP A 63 -0.37 2.31 7.35
CA TRP A 63 0.90 1.61 7.20
C TRP A 63 2.06 2.43 7.73
N PHE A 64 2.22 3.67 7.28
CA PHE A 64 3.33 4.53 7.71
C PHE A 64 3.16 5.07 9.13
N TYR A 65 1.95 5.15 9.65
CA TYR A 65 1.74 5.44 11.05
C TYR A 65 2.28 4.32 11.95
N VAL A 66 1.94 3.07 11.66
CA VAL A 66 2.44 1.89 12.39
C VAL A 66 3.94 1.73 12.18
N TRP A 67 4.39 1.85 10.94
CA TRP A 67 5.80 1.80 10.57
C TRP A 67 6.65 2.79 11.38
N ASN A 68 6.21 4.03 11.48
CA ASN A 68 6.94 5.07 12.20
C ASN A 68 7.08 4.76 13.69
N GLN A 69 6.09 4.08 14.28
CA GLN A 69 6.18 3.65 15.68
C GLN A 69 7.20 2.51 15.88
N LEU A 70 7.41 1.68 14.86
CA LEU A 70 8.33 0.54 14.91
C LEU A 70 9.78 0.93 14.59
N PHE A 71 9.98 1.89 13.69
CA PHE A 71 11.29 2.22 13.09
C PHE A 71 11.77 3.65 13.40
N GLU A 72 10.89 4.51 13.92
CA GLU A 72 11.18 5.92 14.25
C GLU A 72 11.79 6.73 13.09
N ASP A 73 11.31 6.48 11.87
CA ASP A 73 11.84 7.05 10.63
C ASP A 73 11.33 8.47 10.36
N SER A 74 12.02 9.17 9.46
CA SER A 74 11.52 10.43 8.87
C SER A 74 10.48 10.15 7.78
N TYR A 75 9.42 10.96 7.72
CA TYR A 75 8.41 10.88 6.66
C TYR A 75 8.98 11.10 5.24
N ASP A 76 10.13 11.78 5.11
CA ASP A 76 10.79 11.94 3.81
C ASP A 76 11.32 10.64 3.23
N GLU A 77 11.51 9.60 4.07
CA GLU A 77 11.93 8.26 3.65
C GLU A 77 10.77 7.43 3.09
N TYR A 78 9.52 7.90 3.19
CA TYR A 78 8.32 7.19 2.72
C TYR A 78 7.92 7.58 1.30
N GLU A 79 8.74 8.38 0.63
CA GLU A 79 8.51 8.85 -0.72
C GLU A 79 9.35 8.08 -1.74
N ARG A 80 8.91 8.11 -3.00
CA ARG A 80 9.64 7.56 -4.13
C ARG A 80 11.01 8.23 -4.26
N PRO A 81 12.09 7.49 -4.55
CA PRO A 81 12.16 6.07 -4.93
C PRO A 81 12.60 5.13 -3.79
N SER A 82 12.27 5.42 -2.54
CA SER A 82 12.73 4.61 -1.40
C SER A 82 12.16 3.19 -1.44
N MET A 83 12.89 2.24 -0.85
CA MET A 83 12.39 0.86 -0.72
C MET A 83 11.19 0.78 0.22
N LYS A 84 11.07 1.69 1.18
CA LYS A 84 9.91 1.81 2.06
C LYS A 84 8.65 2.18 1.28
N TRP A 85 8.77 3.12 0.33
CA TRP A 85 7.70 3.46 -0.59
C TRP A 85 7.32 2.26 -1.48
N ILE A 86 8.32 1.63 -2.13
CA ILE A 86 8.10 0.48 -3.03
C ILE A 86 7.37 -0.65 -2.29
N LEU A 87 7.82 -1.00 -1.08
CA LEU A 87 7.16 -2.01 -0.27
C LEU A 87 5.72 -1.60 0.06
N SER A 88 5.50 -0.34 0.47
CA SER A 88 4.15 0.13 0.80
C SER A 88 3.17 0.00 -0.36
N GLU A 89 3.62 0.23 -1.60
CA GLU A 89 2.79 0.04 -2.79
C GLU A 89 2.46 -1.45 -3.04
N MET A 90 3.41 -2.34 -2.86
CA MET A 90 3.20 -3.77 -3.08
C MET A 90 2.24 -4.39 -2.06
N ILE A 91 2.31 -3.98 -0.78
CA ILE A 91 1.51 -4.59 0.29
C ILE A 91 0.04 -4.18 0.25
N VAL A 92 -0.30 -3.08 -0.41
CA VAL A 92 -1.70 -2.64 -0.54
C VAL A 92 -2.57 -3.75 -1.10
N GLU A 93 -2.05 -4.55 -2.03
CA GLU A 93 -2.81 -5.65 -2.61
C GLU A 93 -3.20 -6.68 -1.54
N SER A 94 -2.25 -7.14 -0.71
CA SER A 94 -2.53 -8.10 0.36
C SER A 94 -3.52 -7.55 1.39
N VAL A 95 -3.37 -6.27 1.75
CA VAL A 95 -4.28 -5.60 2.69
C VAL A 95 -5.68 -5.45 2.11
N MET A 96 -5.81 -5.03 0.85
CA MET A 96 -7.13 -4.86 0.22
C MET A 96 -7.84 -6.17 -0.10
N LYS A 97 -7.12 -7.28 -0.22
CA LYS A 97 -7.69 -8.64 -0.31
C LYS A 97 -8.23 -9.14 1.02
N ASP A 98 -7.75 -8.62 2.14
CA ASP A 98 -8.21 -9.03 3.46
C ASP A 98 -9.74 -8.91 3.56
N GLU A 99 -10.41 -9.94 4.06
CA GLU A 99 -11.88 -10.02 4.11
C GLU A 99 -12.50 -8.84 4.85
N ARG A 100 -11.81 -8.32 5.85
CA ARG A 100 -12.25 -7.14 6.63
C ARG A 100 -12.41 -5.89 5.76
N LEU A 101 -11.56 -5.71 4.75
CA LEU A 101 -11.62 -4.58 3.82
C LEU A 101 -12.38 -4.91 2.54
N SER A 102 -12.15 -6.09 1.96
CA SER A 102 -12.80 -6.52 0.71
C SER A 102 -14.31 -6.69 0.85
N SER A 103 -14.83 -6.93 2.07
CA SER A 103 -16.27 -6.92 2.35
C SER A 103 -16.89 -5.53 2.27
N ILE A 104 -16.11 -4.47 2.46
CA ILE A 104 -16.57 -3.07 2.35
C ILE A 104 -16.51 -2.59 0.90
N ASN A 105 -15.37 -2.83 0.25
CA ASN A 105 -15.18 -2.53 -1.17
C ASN A 105 -14.43 -3.70 -1.82
N PRO A 106 -15.10 -4.48 -2.67
CA PRO A 106 -14.49 -5.67 -3.24
C PRO A 106 -13.16 -5.36 -3.94
N TYR A 107 -12.15 -6.15 -3.62
CA TYR A 107 -10.83 -6.08 -4.23
C TYR A 107 -10.92 -6.12 -5.77
N PHE A 108 -10.05 -5.35 -6.43
CA PHE A 108 -9.96 -5.31 -7.89
C PHE A 108 -8.87 -6.27 -8.36
N PRO A 109 -9.21 -7.43 -8.97
CA PRO A 109 -8.21 -8.42 -9.38
C PRO A 109 -7.24 -7.87 -10.43
N ARG A 110 -6.02 -8.42 -10.44
CA ARG A 110 -4.95 -8.04 -11.39
C ARG A 110 -5.39 -8.13 -12.85
N GLU A 111 -6.19 -9.15 -13.21
CA GLU A 111 -6.75 -9.37 -14.55
C GLU A 111 -7.68 -8.24 -15.01
N HIS A 112 -8.19 -7.47 -14.08
CA HIS A 112 -9.09 -6.35 -14.33
C HIS A 112 -8.44 -4.98 -14.04
N GLY A 113 -7.11 -4.94 -13.97
CA GLY A 113 -6.34 -3.73 -13.74
C GLY A 113 -5.68 -3.63 -12.36
N GLY A 114 -6.14 -4.44 -11.39
CA GLY A 114 -5.56 -4.42 -10.04
C GLY A 114 -5.80 -3.12 -9.26
N CYS A 115 -5.15 -3.00 -8.12
CA CYS A 115 -5.21 -1.81 -7.26
C CYS A 115 -3.82 -1.21 -6.99
N ILE A 116 -2.78 -1.73 -7.64
CA ILE A 116 -1.39 -1.30 -7.50
C ILE A 116 -0.73 -1.14 -8.88
N TYR A 117 0.49 -0.66 -8.94
CA TYR A 117 1.22 -0.48 -10.19
C TYR A 117 1.37 -1.80 -10.96
N PRO A 118 0.99 -1.85 -12.26
CA PRO A 118 1.01 -3.07 -13.06
C PRO A 118 2.37 -3.76 -13.15
N TYR A 119 3.47 -3.02 -13.06
CA TYR A 119 4.82 -3.58 -13.12
C TYR A 119 5.19 -4.46 -11.92
N PHE A 120 4.37 -4.48 -10.87
CA PHE A 120 4.54 -5.44 -9.79
C PHE A 120 3.93 -6.82 -10.10
N PHE A 121 3.00 -6.91 -11.06
CA PHE A 121 2.23 -8.13 -11.28
C PHE A 121 3.05 -9.31 -11.80
N ASP A 122 4.11 -9.04 -12.57
CA ASP A 122 5.00 -10.03 -13.15
C ASP A 122 6.43 -9.98 -12.57
N MET A 123 6.62 -9.19 -11.50
CA MET A 123 7.91 -9.09 -10.84
C MET A 123 8.27 -10.39 -10.14
N VAL A 124 9.31 -11.05 -10.64
CA VAL A 124 9.87 -12.28 -10.08
C VAL A 124 11.11 -11.93 -9.27
N VAL A 125 11.15 -12.35 -8.02
CA VAL A 125 12.29 -12.19 -7.09
C VAL A 125 12.55 -13.55 -6.45
N ASP A 126 13.78 -13.99 -6.43
CA ASP A 126 14.18 -15.33 -5.96
C ASP A 126 13.32 -16.46 -6.58
N GLY A 127 13.02 -16.35 -7.88
CA GLY A 127 12.26 -17.33 -8.65
C GLY A 127 10.77 -17.42 -8.36
N LYS A 128 10.21 -16.48 -7.60
CA LYS A 128 8.78 -16.42 -7.26
C LYS A 128 8.21 -15.02 -7.54
N LEU A 129 6.91 -14.93 -7.78
CA LEU A 129 6.25 -13.64 -7.83
C LEU A 129 6.36 -12.95 -6.46
N ILE A 130 6.86 -11.72 -6.44
CA ILE A 130 7.08 -10.97 -5.21
C ILE A 130 5.77 -10.75 -4.43
N LEU A 131 4.68 -10.46 -5.14
CA LEU A 131 3.37 -10.25 -4.51
C LEU A 131 2.85 -11.51 -3.83
N ASP A 132 3.10 -12.71 -4.39
CA ASP A 132 2.70 -13.97 -3.77
C ASP A 132 3.55 -14.27 -2.53
N THR A 133 4.82 -13.89 -2.56
CA THR A 133 5.72 -13.99 -1.40
C THR A 133 5.24 -13.08 -0.27
N LEU A 134 4.93 -11.83 -0.57
CA LEU A 134 4.43 -10.85 0.41
C LEU A 134 3.06 -11.25 0.96
N ASP A 135 2.16 -11.75 0.11
CA ASP A 135 0.84 -12.25 0.50
C ASP A 135 0.94 -13.42 1.49
N SER A 136 1.85 -14.36 1.21
CA SER A 136 2.15 -15.48 2.12
C SER A 136 2.71 -15.01 3.47
N MET A 137 3.57 -14.00 3.48
CA MET A 137 4.10 -13.40 4.71
C MET A 137 2.98 -12.72 5.50
N TYR A 138 2.13 -11.91 4.82
CA TYR A 138 1.02 -11.18 5.43
C TYR A 138 0.05 -12.11 6.18
N GLY A 139 -0.31 -13.24 5.58
CA GLY A 139 -1.27 -14.18 6.16
C GLY A 139 -0.73 -15.04 7.31
N SER A 140 0.58 -15.04 7.59
CA SER A 140 1.23 -16.02 8.48
C SER A 140 1.83 -15.45 9.77
N GLN A 141 1.81 -14.13 9.97
CA GLN A 141 2.51 -13.49 11.09
C GLN A 141 1.80 -12.22 11.58
N SER A 142 2.26 -11.63 12.68
CA SER A 142 1.78 -10.34 13.16
C SER A 142 2.10 -9.23 12.17
N ILE A 143 1.37 -8.12 12.22
CA ILE A 143 1.65 -6.97 11.34
C ILE A 143 3.05 -6.40 11.57
N GLU A 144 3.53 -6.37 12.81
CA GLU A 144 4.88 -5.92 13.15
C GLU A 144 5.94 -6.83 12.53
N ASP A 145 5.82 -8.15 12.71
CA ASP A 145 6.74 -9.13 12.11
C ASP A 145 6.68 -9.06 10.57
N PHE A 146 5.49 -8.90 10.02
CA PHE A 146 5.30 -8.72 8.58
C PHE A 146 6.06 -7.49 8.07
N MET A 147 5.92 -6.34 8.71
CA MET A 147 6.64 -5.12 8.33
C MET A 147 8.16 -5.32 8.37
N ARG A 148 8.68 -5.92 9.43
CA ARG A 148 10.12 -6.18 9.58
C ARG A 148 10.64 -7.18 8.56
N ASN A 149 9.96 -8.30 8.41
CA ASN A 149 10.42 -9.40 7.55
C ASN A 149 10.27 -9.06 6.07
N SER A 150 9.16 -8.42 5.67
CA SER A 150 8.96 -7.99 4.28
C SER A 150 9.98 -6.90 3.88
N TYR A 151 10.28 -5.96 4.78
CA TYR A 151 11.30 -4.96 4.52
C TYR A 151 12.70 -5.54 4.40
N THR A 152 13.06 -6.45 5.31
CA THR A 152 14.34 -7.17 5.24
C THR A 152 14.46 -7.94 3.92
N TYR A 153 13.42 -8.67 3.53
CA TYR A 153 13.36 -9.37 2.24
C TYR A 153 13.55 -8.42 1.05
N CYS A 154 12.86 -7.27 1.06
CA CYS A 154 13.02 -6.28 -0.01
C CYS A 154 14.42 -5.68 -0.07
N LEU A 155 15.08 -5.46 1.07
CA LEU A 155 16.47 -4.97 1.10
C LEU A 155 17.46 -6.01 0.59
N GLU A 156 17.27 -7.28 0.93
CA GLU A 156 18.10 -8.39 0.45
C GLU A 156 18.02 -8.54 -1.09
N HIS A 157 16.88 -8.20 -1.68
CA HIS A 157 16.61 -8.29 -3.11
C HIS A 157 16.50 -6.92 -3.81
N GLU A 158 16.98 -5.84 -3.19
CA GLU A 158 16.80 -4.49 -3.69
C GLU A 158 17.25 -4.30 -5.14
N ALA A 159 18.39 -4.86 -5.51
CA ALA A 159 18.95 -4.73 -6.85
C ALA A 159 18.03 -5.37 -7.92
N GLU A 160 17.44 -6.51 -7.62
CA GLU A 160 16.53 -7.24 -8.50
C GLU A 160 15.20 -6.49 -8.67
N ILE A 161 14.63 -6.01 -7.56
CA ILE A 161 13.40 -5.21 -7.54
C ILE A 161 13.59 -3.94 -8.36
N ARG A 162 14.65 -3.17 -8.12
CA ARG A 162 14.92 -1.92 -8.85
C ARG A 162 15.16 -2.14 -10.33
N ALA A 163 15.92 -3.17 -10.70
CA ALA A 163 16.15 -3.50 -12.11
C ALA A 163 14.86 -3.84 -12.86
N HIS A 164 13.91 -4.52 -12.19
CA HIS A 164 12.59 -4.79 -12.78
C HIS A 164 11.77 -3.51 -12.99
N ILE A 165 11.71 -2.62 -11.99
CA ILE A 165 10.98 -1.35 -12.08
C ILE A 165 11.56 -0.49 -13.21
N GLU A 166 12.89 -0.29 -13.24
CA GLU A 166 13.57 0.51 -14.27
C GLU A 166 13.31 0.00 -15.70
N LYS A 167 13.26 -1.32 -15.87
CA LYS A 167 12.94 -1.94 -17.16
C LYS A 167 11.49 -1.70 -17.59
N SER A 168 10.58 -1.66 -16.64
CA SER A 168 9.15 -1.52 -16.90
C SER A 168 8.72 -0.06 -17.17
N GLU A 169 9.58 0.91 -16.79
CA GLU A 169 9.34 2.35 -17.02
C GLU A 169 9.93 2.86 -18.35
N GLN A 170 10.61 2.00 -19.14
CA GLN A 170 11.19 2.31 -20.45
C GLN A 170 10.20 2.00 -21.58
#